data_471719f429eba39140aabd0875c62e69
#
_entry.id   471719f429eba39140aabd0875c62e69
#
_cell.length_a   1.000
_cell.length_b   1.000
_cell.length_c   1.000
_cell.angle_alpha   90.00
_cell.angle_beta   90.00
_cell.angle_gamma   90.00
#
_symmetry.space_group_name_H-M   'P 1'
#
loop_
_entity.id
_entity.type
_entity.pdbx_description
1 polymer ?
#
loop_
_entity_poly.entity_id
_entity_poly.type
_entity_poly.pdbx_seq_one_letter_code
_entity_poly.pdbx_strand_id
1 'polypeptide(L)'
;MRNSLVIPSRFCGPPGTGNGGYVCGRIAAYLDGPVTVTLRRPSPLATPMTVERDGAGSIRVLAGSLLIAEAAPSPGSPALRVLGLVSLAEARAVAGRGRYYADPFFPCCFVCGTGRQPGDGLRIFPGPVAGRSLWAAPWTPDPSVVNGSGRVRPEMVWAALDCPSGIAAAEAVGLPEDSAILLGQMTASLAALPAAGDQCRVIAWPDRRDGRKLTAGSALLGPGGQVLAAARAAWLTVPRPVPPPAVPDHPAVPPAAGHPAHTGRLPDPSRQITTQEQQQEEIRP
;
A
#
# COMPACT_ATOMS: atom_id res chain seq x y z
N MET A 1 4.93 5.24 -24.12
CA MET A 1 5.27 4.88 -22.73
C MET A 1 4.65 5.92 -21.82
N ARG A 2 4.11 5.53 -20.64
CA ARG A 2 3.54 6.51 -19.71
C ARG A 2 4.69 7.28 -19.04
N ASN A 3 4.89 8.53 -19.40
CA ASN A 3 5.93 9.39 -18.82
C ASN A 3 5.44 10.13 -17.56
N SER A 4 4.28 9.73 -17.00
CA SER A 4 3.65 10.40 -15.87
C SER A 4 3.15 9.41 -14.82
N LEU A 5 3.40 9.70 -13.56
CA LEU A 5 2.97 8.96 -12.38
C LEU A 5 2.17 9.87 -11.45
N VAL A 6 1.01 9.40 -10.98
CA VAL A 6 0.22 10.06 -9.93
C VAL A 6 0.00 9.06 -8.80
N ILE A 7 0.17 9.50 -7.57
CA ILE A 7 -0.15 8.74 -6.36
C ILE A 7 -1.50 9.23 -5.83
N PRO A 8 -2.60 8.45 -5.97
CA PRO A 8 -3.91 8.87 -5.47
C PRO A 8 -3.92 9.05 -3.94
N SER A 9 -4.74 9.97 -3.45
CA SER A 9 -4.80 10.34 -2.01
C SER A 9 -5.12 9.18 -1.08
N ARG A 10 -5.85 8.17 -1.56
CA ARG A 10 -6.11 6.93 -0.82
C ARG A 10 -4.84 6.26 -0.29
N PHE A 11 -3.76 6.31 -1.06
CA PHE A 11 -2.51 5.59 -0.76
C PHE A 11 -1.53 6.43 0.06
N CYS A 12 -2.03 7.20 1.03
CA CYS A 12 -1.17 8.00 1.91
C CYS A 12 -0.38 7.10 2.89
N GLY A 13 0.77 7.60 3.28
CA GLY A 13 1.59 7.13 4.41
C GLY A 13 1.57 8.17 5.52
N PRO A 14 2.68 8.92 5.74
CA PRO A 14 2.64 10.15 6.52
C PRO A 14 1.65 11.15 5.94
N PRO A 15 1.06 12.07 6.76
CA PRO A 15 0.11 13.05 6.30
C PRO A 15 0.60 13.82 5.06
N GLY A 16 -0.27 13.93 4.05
CA GLY A 16 0.02 14.65 2.80
C GLY A 16 0.99 13.95 1.83
N THR A 17 1.48 12.77 2.14
CA THR A 17 2.46 12.05 1.32
C THR A 17 2.07 10.61 1.05
N GLY A 18 2.56 10.05 -0.07
CA GLY A 18 2.31 8.67 -0.44
C GLY A 18 2.97 7.66 0.51
N ASN A 19 2.33 6.52 0.74
CA ASN A 19 2.93 5.39 1.43
C ASN A 19 4.17 4.90 0.66
N GLY A 20 5.30 4.74 1.35
CA GLY A 20 6.59 4.47 0.72
C GLY A 20 6.60 3.21 -0.13
N GLY A 21 6.10 2.10 0.40
CA GLY A 21 6.04 0.84 -0.32
C GLY A 21 5.12 0.89 -1.55
N TYR A 22 3.95 1.52 -1.43
CA TYR A 22 3.07 1.73 -2.57
C TYR A 22 3.75 2.56 -3.67
N VAL A 23 4.41 3.66 -3.28
CA VAL A 23 5.17 4.51 -4.22
C VAL A 23 6.26 3.69 -4.89
N CYS A 24 7.05 2.92 -4.13
CA CYS A 24 8.08 2.04 -4.69
C CYS A 24 7.50 1.04 -5.69
N GLY A 25 6.39 0.39 -5.38
CA GLY A 25 5.73 -0.56 -6.28
C GLY A 25 5.23 0.08 -7.58
N ARG A 26 4.67 1.31 -7.49
CA ARG A 26 4.25 2.08 -8.68
C ARG A 26 5.43 2.49 -9.56
N ILE A 27 6.58 2.79 -8.96
CA ILE A 27 7.82 3.12 -9.67
C ILE A 27 8.47 1.86 -10.25
N ALA A 28 8.51 0.78 -9.50
CA ALA A 28 9.07 -0.51 -9.96
C ALA A 28 8.38 -1.04 -11.22
N ALA A 29 7.09 -0.74 -11.42
CA ALA A 29 6.32 -1.14 -12.60
C ALA A 29 6.84 -0.56 -13.93
N TYR A 30 7.79 0.36 -13.90
CA TYR A 30 8.47 0.88 -15.10
C TYR A 30 9.72 0.07 -15.48
N LEU A 31 10.12 -0.89 -14.67
CA LEU A 31 11.32 -1.71 -14.86
C LEU A 31 10.94 -3.19 -14.79
N ASP A 32 11.70 -4.05 -15.46
CA ASP A 32 11.51 -5.50 -15.42
C ASP A 32 12.40 -6.14 -14.35
N GLY A 33 11.93 -7.26 -13.79
CA GLY A 33 12.67 -8.05 -12.81
C GLY A 33 12.73 -7.40 -11.41
N PRO A 34 13.71 -7.81 -10.59
CA PRO A 34 13.95 -7.20 -9.28
C PRO A 34 14.40 -5.75 -9.41
N VAL A 35 13.80 -4.86 -8.61
CA VAL A 35 14.07 -3.41 -8.67
C VAL A 35 14.43 -2.90 -7.29
N THR A 36 15.40 -2.02 -7.22
CA THR A 36 15.69 -1.20 -6.05
C THR A 36 15.15 0.21 -6.30
N VAL A 37 14.27 0.68 -5.42
CA VAL A 37 13.74 2.05 -5.44
C VAL A 37 14.28 2.82 -4.25
N THR A 38 14.87 3.98 -4.49
CA THR A 38 15.36 4.92 -3.47
C THR A 38 14.47 6.16 -3.45
N LEU A 39 13.83 6.42 -2.32
CA LEU A 39 13.04 7.62 -2.09
C LEU A 39 13.95 8.75 -1.63
N ARG A 40 13.98 9.84 -2.36
CA ARG A 40 14.82 11.03 -2.07
C ARG A 40 14.04 12.09 -1.31
N ARG A 41 12.72 12.12 -1.52
CA ARG A 41 11.77 13.03 -0.86
C ARG A 41 10.41 12.36 -0.68
N PRO A 42 9.59 12.83 0.26
CA PRO A 42 8.20 12.41 0.36
C PRO A 42 7.47 12.59 -0.98
N SER A 43 6.78 11.56 -1.44
CA SER A 43 6.03 11.60 -2.70
C SER A 43 4.74 12.38 -2.51
N PRO A 44 4.47 13.44 -3.30
CA PRO A 44 3.21 14.18 -3.20
C PRO A 44 2.01 13.32 -3.62
N LEU A 45 0.86 13.56 -2.99
CA LEU A 45 -0.41 12.96 -3.36
C LEU A 45 -1.12 13.78 -4.44
N ALA A 46 -1.90 13.12 -5.29
CA ALA A 46 -2.73 13.70 -6.34
C ALA A 46 -2.00 14.68 -7.29
N THR A 47 -0.67 14.64 -7.30
CA THR A 47 0.17 15.54 -8.10
C THR A 47 0.86 14.73 -9.21
N PRO A 48 0.79 15.17 -10.47
CA PRO A 48 1.52 14.53 -11.56
C PRO A 48 3.03 14.65 -11.36
N MET A 49 3.73 13.53 -11.51
CA MET A 49 5.19 13.43 -11.49
C MET A 49 5.68 12.90 -12.82
N THR A 50 6.75 13.46 -13.34
CA THR A 50 7.39 12.99 -14.58
C THR A 50 8.28 11.80 -14.28
N VAL A 51 8.22 10.78 -15.14
CA VAL A 51 9.11 9.63 -15.10
C VAL A 51 10.09 9.73 -16.27
N GLU A 52 11.36 9.88 -15.95
CA GLU A 52 12.46 9.94 -16.90
C GLU A 52 13.26 8.64 -16.86
N ARG A 53 13.66 8.14 -18.01
CA ARG A 53 14.54 6.97 -18.12
C ARG A 53 15.92 7.44 -18.63
N ASP A 54 16.98 7.01 -17.93
CA ASP A 54 18.35 7.24 -18.43
C ASP A 54 18.78 6.16 -19.43
N GLY A 55 19.93 6.41 -20.08
CA GLY A 55 20.50 5.47 -21.06
C GLY A 55 20.99 4.14 -20.48
N ALA A 56 21.13 4.04 -19.15
CA ALA A 56 21.54 2.84 -18.42
C ALA A 56 20.34 1.98 -17.95
N GLY A 57 19.11 2.40 -18.27
CA GLY A 57 17.89 1.68 -17.92
C GLY A 57 17.34 1.99 -16.53
N SER A 58 17.96 2.89 -15.78
CA SER A 58 17.43 3.42 -14.52
C SER A 58 16.38 4.49 -14.79
N ILE A 59 15.57 4.80 -13.77
CA ILE A 59 14.55 5.85 -13.87
C ILE A 59 14.69 6.87 -12.75
N ARG A 60 14.24 8.08 -13.04
CA ARG A 60 14.11 9.19 -12.10
C ARG A 60 12.66 9.66 -12.12
N VAL A 61 12.12 9.95 -10.95
CA VAL A 61 10.76 10.49 -10.79
C VAL A 61 10.84 11.88 -10.21
N LEU A 62 10.25 12.85 -10.91
CA LEU A 62 10.34 14.27 -10.57
C LEU A 62 8.94 14.88 -10.38
N ALA A 63 8.78 15.69 -9.33
CA ALA A 63 7.65 16.61 -9.16
C ALA A 63 8.14 18.02 -9.51
N GLY A 64 7.78 18.51 -10.70
CA GLY A 64 8.45 19.68 -11.31
C GLY A 64 9.96 19.42 -11.46
N SER A 65 10.81 20.25 -10.86
CA SER A 65 12.27 20.08 -10.85
C SER A 65 12.79 19.24 -9.66
N LEU A 66 11.92 18.87 -8.72
CA LEU A 66 12.35 18.16 -7.50
C LEU A 66 12.44 16.66 -7.75
N LEU A 67 13.62 16.06 -7.50
CA LEU A 67 13.82 14.63 -7.53
C LEU A 67 13.12 13.97 -6.33
N ILE A 68 12.11 13.15 -6.61
CA ILE A 68 11.31 12.42 -5.62
C ILE A 68 11.90 11.04 -5.38
N ALA A 69 12.22 10.31 -6.44
CA ALA A 69 12.74 8.95 -6.34
C ALA A 69 13.63 8.59 -7.52
N GLU A 70 14.45 7.57 -7.31
CA GLU A 70 15.24 6.88 -8.34
C GLU A 70 14.99 5.39 -8.24
N ALA A 71 15.02 4.68 -9.38
CA ALA A 71 14.96 3.24 -9.39
C ALA A 71 15.90 2.65 -10.44
N ALA A 72 16.46 1.51 -10.09
CA ALA A 72 17.36 0.76 -10.98
C ALA A 72 17.06 -0.75 -10.87
N PRO A 73 17.34 -1.52 -11.94
CA PRO A 73 17.38 -2.97 -11.84
C PRO A 73 18.31 -3.40 -10.72
N SER A 74 17.88 -4.35 -9.91
CA SER A 74 18.73 -4.95 -8.88
C SER A 74 19.44 -6.17 -9.46
N PRO A 75 20.77 -6.23 -9.48
CA PRO A 75 21.49 -7.41 -9.97
C PRO A 75 21.26 -8.58 -8.99
N GLY A 76 20.37 -9.47 -9.38
CA GLY A 76 19.94 -10.61 -8.58
C GLY A 76 18.81 -10.28 -7.60
N SER A 77 17.89 -11.24 -7.41
CA SER A 77 17.03 -11.22 -6.24
C SER A 77 17.98 -11.25 -5.04
N PRO A 78 17.95 -10.26 -4.12
CA PRO A 78 18.70 -10.44 -2.89
C PRO A 78 18.24 -11.81 -2.40
N ALA A 79 19.18 -12.69 -2.05
CA ALA A 79 18.86 -13.96 -1.40
C ALA A 79 18.25 -13.58 -0.05
N LEU A 80 16.96 -13.22 -0.10
CA LEU A 80 16.17 -12.80 1.05
C LEU A 80 16.00 -14.07 1.87
N ARG A 81 16.91 -14.26 2.81
CA ARG A 81 16.81 -15.33 3.78
C ARG A 81 15.58 -15.05 4.64
N VAL A 82 14.45 -15.60 4.22
CA VAL A 82 13.22 -15.53 5.00
C VAL A 82 13.48 -16.24 6.32
N LEU A 83 13.48 -15.48 7.42
CA LEU A 83 13.80 -15.97 8.75
C LEU A 83 12.58 -16.70 9.36
N GLY A 84 12.35 -17.91 8.90
CA GLY A 84 11.38 -18.85 9.48
C GLY A 84 9.93 -18.62 9.04
N LEU A 85 9.15 -19.70 9.18
CA LEU A 85 7.72 -19.68 8.91
C LEU A 85 6.94 -19.33 10.17
N VAL A 86 5.79 -18.67 9.99
CA VAL A 86 4.81 -18.36 11.03
C VAL A 86 3.48 -18.91 10.56
N SER A 87 2.78 -19.65 11.41
CA SER A 87 1.42 -20.11 11.11
C SER A 87 0.43 -18.94 11.12
N LEU A 88 -0.72 -19.13 10.50
CA LEU A 88 -1.78 -18.10 10.53
C LEU A 88 -2.30 -17.88 11.96
N ALA A 89 -2.34 -18.93 12.77
CA ALA A 89 -2.74 -18.85 14.19
C ALA A 89 -1.77 -17.98 15.00
N GLU A 90 -0.46 -18.19 14.85
CA GLU A 90 0.57 -17.36 15.49
C GLU A 90 0.48 -15.90 15.04
N ALA A 91 0.34 -15.65 13.73
CA ALA A 91 0.20 -14.29 13.20
C ALA A 91 -1.05 -13.58 13.76
N ARG A 92 -2.18 -14.28 13.87
CA ARG A 92 -3.40 -13.75 14.50
C ARG A 92 -3.22 -13.47 15.99
N ALA A 93 -2.51 -14.36 16.70
CA ALA A 93 -2.29 -14.22 18.13
C ALA A 93 -1.46 -12.99 18.51
N VAL A 94 -0.58 -12.52 17.62
CA VAL A 94 0.31 -11.38 17.89
C VAL A 94 -0.14 -10.09 17.19
N ALA A 95 -1.10 -10.15 16.28
CA ALA A 95 -1.55 -9.01 15.50
C ALA A 95 -1.98 -7.83 16.40
N GLY A 96 -1.48 -6.64 16.10
CA GLY A 96 -1.81 -5.41 16.84
C GLY A 96 -1.19 -5.31 18.24
N ARG A 97 -0.35 -6.26 18.66
CA ARG A 97 0.30 -6.23 19.97
C ARG A 97 1.62 -5.45 19.99
N GLY A 98 2.04 -4.88 18.87
CA GLY A 98 3.21 -4.02 18.82
C GLY A 98 3.00 -2.69 19.57
N ARG A 99 4.08 -2.17 20.14
CA ARG A 99 4.08 -0.87 20.84
C ARG A 99 3.60 0.29 19.96
N TYR A 100 3.89 0.20 18.65
CA TYR A 100 3.44 1.18 17.65
C TYR A 100 1.93 1.44 17.69
N TYR A 101 1.10 0.44 18.01
CA TYR A 101 -0.36 0.58 17.94
C TYR A 101 -0.98 1.23 19.18
N ALA A 102 -0.23 1.36 20.27
CA ALA A 102 -0.66 2.15 21.43
C ALA A 102 -0.68 3.66 21.11
N ASP A 103 0.28 4.10 20.27
CA ASP A 103 0.41 5.49 19.84
C ASP A 103 0.95 5.56 18.40
N PRO A 104 0.11 5.34 17.39
CA PRO A 104 0.55 5.24 16.00
C PRO A 104 0.99 6.58 15.43
N PHE A 105 2.18 6.64 14.79
CA PHE A 105 2.72 7.85 14.17
C PHE A 105 1.84 8.37 13.02
N PHE A 106 1.26 7.45 12.26
CA PHE A 106 0.52 7.77 11.05
C PHE A 106 -0.81 6.99 11.00
N PRO A 107 -1.83 7.40 11.78
CA PRO A 107 -3.11 6.69 11.85
C PRO A 107 -3.87 6.64 10.53
N CYS A 108 -3.56 7.53 9.58
CA CYS A 108 -4.13 7.56 8.22
C CYS A 108 -3.35 6.70 7.22
N CYS A 109 -2.23 6.04 7.60
CA CYS A 109 -1.42 5.25 6.68
C CYS A 109 -2.24 4.14 5.99
N PHE A 110 -2.10 4.03 4.67
CA PHE A 110 -2.81 3.03 3.86
C PHE A 110 -2.53 1.59 4.31
N VAL A 111 -1.33 1.30 4.83
CA VAL A 111 -0.92 -0.06 5.22
C VAL A 111 -1.24 -0.36 6.68
N CYS A 112 -0.72 0.45 7.61
CA CYS A 112 -0.78 0.18 9.05
C CYS A 112 -1.63 1.19 9.83
N GLY A 113 -2.39 2.04 9.14
CA GLY A 113 -3.19 3.07 9.79
C GLY A 113 -4.37 2.51 10.57
N THR A 114 -4.40 2.79 11.88
CA THR A 114 -5.47 2.35 12.79
C THR A 114 -6.79 3.07 12.52
N GLY A 115 -6.73 4.29 11.95
CA GLY A 115 -7.90 5.09 11.54
C GLY A 115 -8.56 4.66 10.22
N ARG A 116 -7.98 3.67 9.50
CA ARG A 116 -8.55 3.16 8.25
C ARG A 116 -9.68 2.18 8.49
N GLN A 117 -10.75 2.32 7.71
CA GLN A 117 -11.84 1.35 7.73
C GLN A 117 -11.50 0.09 6.91
N PRO A 118 -12.16 -1.06 7.16
CA PRO A 118 -12.08 -2.23 6.30
C PRO A 118 -12.40 -1.87 4.84
N GLY A 119 -11.60 -2.40 3.88
CA GLY A 119 -11.74 -2.09 2.45
C GLY A 119 -11.07 -0.79 2.00
N ASP A 120 -10.75 0.14 2.90
CA ASP A 120 -10.07 1.41 2.56
C ASP A 120 -8.54 1.29 2.63
N GLY A 121 -8.00 0.53 3.58
CA GLY A 121 -6.57 0.27 3.76
C GLY A 121 -6.25 -1.21 3.84
N LEU A 122 -4.95 -1.56 3.86
CA LEU A 122 -4.53 -2.95 4.00
C LEU A 122 -4.73 -3.48 5.41
N ARG A 123 -4.67 -2.61 6.43
CA ARG A 123 -4.88 -2.92 7.85
C ARG A 123 -3.97 -4.06 8.35
N ILE A 124 -2.69 -4.00 7.96
CA ILE A 124 -1.67 -4.97 8.37
C ILE A 124 -1.01 -4.46 9.65
N PHE A 125 -1.24 -5.17 10.75
CA PHE A 125 -0.84 -4.77 12.10
C PHE A 125 0.11 -5.82 12.70
N PRO A 126 1.42 -5.83 12.34
CA PRO A 126 2.36 -6.84 12.84
C PRO A 126 2.61 -6.66 14.34
N GLY A 127 2.73 -7.79 15.03
CA GLY A 127 3.16 -7.86 16.43
C GLY A 127 4.32 -8.81 16.62
N PRO A 128 5.09 -8.68 17.73
CA PRO A 128 6.26 -9.49 18.00
C PRO A 128 5.89 -10.95 18.29
N VAL A 129 6.58 -11.89 17.64
CA VAL A 129 6.43 -13.33 17.87
C VAL A 129 7.28 -13.73 19.06
N ALA A 130 6.67 -14.33 20.08
CA ALA A 130 7.36 -14.68 21.31
C ALA A 130 8.62 -15.56 21.07
N GLY A 131 9.72 -15.21 21.72
CA GLY A 131 10.99 -15.94 21.62
C GLY A 131 11.72 -15.82 20.28
N ARG A 132 11.25 -14.96 19.36
CA ARG A 132 11.83 -14.80 18.02
C ARG A 132 12.03 -13.31 17.69
N SER A 133 13.13 -12.98 17.00
CA SER A 133 13.33 -11.64 16.44
C SER A 133 12.52 -11.49 15.13
N LEU A 134 11.19 -11.60 15.26
CA LEU A 134 10.26 -11.67 14.15
C LEU A 134 8.93 -11.01 14.53
N TRP A 135 8.34 -10.28 13.60
CA TRP A 135 7.01 -9.69 13.70
C TRP A 135 6.09 -10.32 12.66
N ALA A 136 4.82 -10.51 12.98
CA ALA A 136 3.87 -11.14 12.08
C ALA A 136 2.49 -10.48 12.15
N ALA A 137 1.80 -10.49 11.01
CA ALA A 137 0.40 -10.12 10.90
C ALA A 137 -0.34 -11.03 9.92
N PRO A 138 -1.61 -11.37 10.16
CA PRO A 138 -2.46 -11.91 9.13
C PRO A 138 -2.80 -10.82 8.10
N TRP A 139 -3.02 -11.20 6.85
CA TRP A 139 -3.54 -10.32 5.82
C TRP A 139 -4.44 -11.10 4.87
N THR A 140 -5.69 -10.66 4.77
CA THR A 140 -6.64 -11.16 3.78
C THR A 140 -6.89 -10.03 2.79
N PRO A 141 -6.36 -10.12 1.55
CA PRO A 141 -6.55 -9.08 0.55
C PRO A 141 -8.03 -8.82 0.26
N ASP A 142 -8.43 -7.55 0.33
CA ASP A 142 -9.77 -7.09 0.00
C ASP A 142 -9.94 -6.99 -1.54
N PRO A 143 -11.16 -7.20 -2.10
CA PRO A 143 -11.42 -7.00 -3.53
C PRO A 143 -11.02 -5.62 -4.08
N SER A 144 -10.96 -4.56 -3.25
CA SER A 144 -10.56 -3.21 -3.67
C SER A 144 -9.07 -3.07 -4.07
N VAL A 145 -8.24 -4.08 -3.77
CA VAL A 145 -6.79 -4.05 -4.05
C VAL A 145 -6.36 -5.02 -5.15
N VAL A 146 -7.30 -5.70 -5.81
CA VAL A 146 -7.01 -6.63 -6.91
C VAL A 146 -7.15 -5.97 -8.29
N ASN A 147 -6.64 -6.65 -9.31
CA ASN A 147 -6.84 -6.31 -10.71
C ASN A 147 -8.04 -7.07 -11.31
N GLY A 148 -8.30 -6.90 -12.60
CA GLY A 148 -9.41 -7.55 -13.32
C GLY A 148 -9.33 -9.10 -13.36
N SER A 149 -8.18 -9.70 -13.05
CA SER A 149 -8.02 -11.16 -12.93
C SER A 149 -8.21 -11.67 -11.50
N GLY A 150 -8.62 -10.82 -10.56
CA GLY A 150 -8.81 -11.18 -9.15
C GLY A 150 -7.50 -11.34 -8.36
N ARG A 151 -6.35 -10.99 -8.95
CA ARG A 151 -5.05 -11.02 -8.28
C ARG A 151 -4.71 -9.66 -7.69
N VAL A 152 -4.08 -9.68 -6.51
CA VAL A 152 -3.58 -8.46 -5.87
C VAL A 152 -2.62 -7.75 -6.81
N ARG A 153 -2.80 -6.44 -6.98
CA ARG A 153 -1.91 -5.64 -7.82
C ARG A 153 -0.50 -5.60 -7.23
N PRO A 154 0.58 -5.69 -8.05
CA PRO A 154 1.96 -5.75 -7.58
C PRO A 154 2.32 -4.64 -6.57
N GLU A 155 1.89 -3.40 -6.82
CA GLU A 155 2.16 -2.26 -5.93
C GLU A 155 1.51 -2.40 -4.55
N MET A 156 0.44 -3.20 -4.41
CA MET A 156 -0.17 -3.50 -3.12
C MET A 156 0.67 -4.51 -2.33
N VAL A 157 1.34 -5.43 -3.01
CA VAL A 157 2.29 -6.35 -2.37
C VAL A 157 3.51 -5.59 -1.87
N TRP A 158 4.05 -4.65 -2.66
CA TRP A 158 5.10 -3.75 -2.19
C TRP A 158 4.68 -2.99 -0.94
N ALA A 159 3.47 -2.43 -0.94
CA ALA A 159 2.90 -1.73 0.21
C ALA A 159 2.78 -2.65 1.43
N ALA A 160 2.28 -3.88 1.25
CA ALA A 160 2.12 -4.85 2.33
C ALA A 160 3.45 -5.23 3.01
N LEU A 161 4.56 -5.19 2.28
CA LEU A 161 5.90 -5.50 2.79
C LEU A 161 6.61 -4.30 3.45
N ASP A 162 6.11 -3.09 3.25
CA ASP A 162 6.71 -1.81 3.71
C ASP A 162 6.59 -1.65 5.23
N CYS A 163 5.47 -1.17 5.72
CA CYS A 163 5.27 -0.82 7.14
C CYS A 163 5.62 -1.95 8.12
N PRO A 164 5.31 -3.24 7.85
CA PRO A 164 5.72 -4.31 8.75
C PRO A 164 7.23 -4.37 8.99
N SER A 165 8.05 -4.13 7.95
CA SER A 165 9.51 -4.12 8.07
C SER A 165 9.99 -2.93 8.93
N GLY A 166 9.36 -1.77 8.77
CA GLY A 166 9.67 -0.58 9.55
C GLY A 166 9.30 -0.74 11.03
N ILE A 167 8.11 -1.28 11.31
CA ILE A 167 7.65 -1.52 12.68
C ILE A 167 8.58 -2.52 13.38
N ALA A 168 8.93 -3.62 12.72
CA ALA A 168 9.88 -4.61 13.26
C ALA A 168 11.24 -3.97 13.57
N ALA A 169 11.78 -3.14 12.66
CA ALA A 169 13.05 -2.46 12.86
C ALA A 169 12.99 -1.44 14.03
N ALA A 170 11.93 -0.64 14.10
CA ALA A 170 11.77 0.39 15.12
C ALA A 170 11.58 -0.21 16.53
N GLU A 171 10.75 -1.23 16.65
CA GLU A 171 10.49 -1.88 17.94
C GLU A 171 11.72 -2.66 18.45
N ALA A 172 12.44 -3.35 17.53
CA ALA A 172 13.64 -4.08 17.91
C ALA A 172 14.77 -3.20 18.49
N VAL A 173 14.86 -1.94 18.05
CA VAL A 173 15.87 -1.01 18.59
C VAL A 173 15.33 -0.14 19.74
N GLY A 174 14.09 -0.35 20.16
CA GLY A 174 13.46 0.49 21.17
C GLY A 174 13.42 1.96 20.74
N LEU A 175 12.91 2.25 19.53
CA LEU A 175 12.88 3.62 19.00
C LEU A 175 12.23 4.58 20.03
N PRO A 176 12.84 5.74 20.34
CA PRO A 176 12.27 6.73 21.24
C PRO A 176 10.88 7.23 20.78
N GLU A 177 10.05 7.68 21.73
CA GLU A 177 8.66 8.12 21.45
C GLU A 177 8.60 9.42 20.63
N ASP A 178 9.63 10.26 20.72
CA ASP A 178 9.80 11.50 19.95
C ASP A 178 10.35 11.26 18.53
N SER A 179 10.54 10.00 18.16
CA SER A 179 11.11 9.60 16.88
C SER A 179 10.08 8.82 16.05
N ALA A 180 10.16 8.99 14.75
CA ALA A 180 9.44 8.22 13.74
C ALA A 180 10.42 7.64 12.71
N ILE A 181 9.91 6.83 11.80
CA ILE A 181 10.71 6.26 10.71
C ILE A 181 10.06 6.55 9.36
N LEU A 182 10.89 6.80 8.36
CA LEU A 182 10.48 6.96 6.96
C LEU A 182 11.25 5.99 6.08
N LEU A 183 10.56 5.40 5.11
CA LEU A 183 11.21 4.55 4.13
C LEU A 183 12.15 5.38 3.25
N GLY A 184 13.42 4.96 3.17
CA GLY A 184 14.42 5.57 2.29
C GLY A 184 14.71 4.74 1.05
N GLN A 185 14.68 3.40 1.17
CA GLN A 185 14.96 2.51 0.05
C GLN A 185 14.24 1.17 0.24
N MET A 186 13.79 0.57 -0.85
CA MET A 186 13.20 -0.77 -0.84
C MET A 186 13.60 -1.54 -2.10
N THR A 187 13.97 -2.79 -1.91
CA THR A 187 14.15 -3.78 -2.97
C THR A 187 13.18 -4.92 -2.72
N ALA A 188 12.38 -5.30 -3.71
CA ALA A 188 11.46 -6.42 -3.57
C ALA A 188 11.53 -7.36 -4.77
N SER A 189 11.21 -8.62 -4.50
CA SER A 189 11.03 -9.69 -5.49
C SER A 189 9.66 -10.33 -5.25
N LEU A 190 8.87 -10.41 -6.31
CA LEU A 190 7.52 -10.97 -6.32
C LEU A 190 7.56 -12.26 -7.14
N ALA A 191 7.40 -13.41 -6.48
CA ALA A 191 7.33 -14.72 -7.13
C ALA A 191 5.89 -15.05 -7.58
N ALA A 192 4.89 -14.61 -6.80
CA ALA A 192 3.47 -14.79 -7.13
C ALA A 192 2.62 -13.72 -6.45
N LEU A 193 1.41 -13.53 -6.97
CA LEU A 193 0.44 -12.58 -6.43
C LEU A 193 -0.73 -13.35 -5.79
N PRO A 194 -1.12 -13.06 -4.55
CA PRO A 194 -2.28 -13.67 -3.92
C PRO A 194 -3.58 -13.21 -4.59
N ALA A 195 -4.66 -13.97 -4.39
CA ALA A 195 -6.01 -13.57 -4.77
C ALA A 195 -6.71 -12.80 -3.65
N ALA A 196 -7.82 -12.14 -3.98
CA ALA A 196 -8.72 -11.63 -2.96
C ALA A 196 -9.23 -12.78 -2.09
N GLY A 197 -9.29 -12.58 -0.77
CA GLY A 197 -9.75 -13.58 0.19
C GLY A 197 -8.69 -14.60 0.62
N ASP A 198 -7.52 -14.66 -0.02
CA ASP A 198 -6.44 -15.55 0.40
C ASP A 198 -6.00 -15.24 1.83
N GLN A 199 -5.88 -16.26 2.67
CA GLN A 199 -5.41 -16.09 4.05
C GLN A 199 -3.87 -16.05 4.09
N CYS A 200 -3.33 -14.88 3.82
CA CYS A 200 -1.90 -14.61 3.81
C CYS A 200 -1.37 -14.22 5.19
N ARG A 201 -0.05 -14.22 5.33
CA ARG A 201 0.69 -13.69 6.48
C ARG A 201 1.80 -12.79 5.98
N VAL A 202 1.95 -11.61 6.60
CA VAL A 202 3.14 -10.78 6.42
C VAL A 202 4.04 -11.01 7.63
N ILE A 203 5.29 -11.35 7.39
CA ILE A 203 6.33 -11.45 8.40
C ILE A 203 7.42 -10.41 8.15
N ALA A 204 8.05 -9.93 9.22
CA ALA A 204 9.12 -8.96 9.14
C ALA A 204 10.15 -9.18 10.25
N TRP A 205 11.40 -8.82 10.00
CA TRP A 205 12.50 -8.96 10.93
C TRP A 205 13.49 -7.80 10.82
N PRO A 206 14.07 -7.35 11.95
CA PRO A 206 15.16 -6.39 11.92
C PRO A 206 16.41 -7.06 11.34
N ASP A 207 17.26 -6.27 10.65
CA ASP A 207 18.53 -6.75 10.11
C ASP A 207 19.70 -6.00 10.79
N ARG A 208 19.81 -4.69 10.57
CA ARG A 208 20.92 -3.89 11.10
C ARG A 208 20.51 -2.47 11.42
N ARG A 209 21.17 -1.89 12.45
CA ARG A 209 21.17 -0.45 12.72
C ARG A 209 22.54 0.15 12.40
N ASP A 210 22.54 1.30 11.75
CA ASP A 210 23.73 2.09 11.45
C ASP A 210 23.38 3.58 11.60
N GLY A 211 23.68 4.14 12.75
CA GLY A 211 23.26 5.49 13.14
C GLY A 211 21.73 5.65 13.05
N ARG A 212 21.29 6.54 12.15
CA ARG A 212 19.87 6.78 11.86
C ARG A 212 19.25 5.80 10.85
N LYS A 213 20.06 4.94 10.24
CA LYS A 213 19.60 3.98 9.25
C LYS A 213 19.30 2.64 9.90
N LEU A 214 18.09 2.15 9.73
CA LEU A 214 17.64 0.81 10.13
C LEU A 214 17.41 -0.01 8.86
N THR A 215 17.89 -1.25 8.83
CA THR A 215 17.55 -2.18 7.75
C THR A 215 16.71 -3.32 8.28
N ALA A 216 15.77 -3.77 7.46
CA ALA A 216 14.86 -4.84 7.81
C ALA A 216 14.47 -5.65 6.58
N GLY A 217 14.08 -6.90 6.81
CA GLY A 217 13.46 -7.74 5.82
C GLY A 217 11.97 -7.94 6.09
N SER A 218 11.22 -8.27 5.05
CA SER A 218 9.83 -8.70 5.14
C SER A 218 9.49 -9.72 4.07
N ALA A 219 8.49 -10.56 4.33
CA ALA A 219 7.98 -11.51 3.37
C ALA A 219 6.47 -11.67 3.47
N LEU A 220 5.85 -11.91 2.32
CA LEU A 220 4.46 -12.29 2.18
C LEU A 220 4.38 -13.81 2.00
N LEU A 221 3.70 -14.48 2.90
CA LEU A 221 3.44 -15.91 2.85
C LEU A 221 2.00 -16.15 2.40
N GLY A 222 1.83 -17.05 1.43
CA GLY A 222 0.51 -17.47 0.95
C GLY A 222 -0.19 -18.46 1.88
N PRO A 223 -1.42 -18.88 1.56
CA PRO A 223 -2.23 -19.79 2.38
C PRO A 223 -1.49 -21.08 2.75
N GLY A 224 -0.72 -21.67 1.83
CA GLY A 224 0.08 -22.88 2.05
C GLY A 224 1.43 -22.64 2.73
N GLY A 225 1.77 -21.41 3.13
CA GLY A 225 3.05 -21.09 3.76
C GLY A 225 4.18 -20.79 2.77
N GLN A 226 3.94 -20.90 1.48
CA GLN A 226 4.90 -20.55 0.43
C GLN A 226 5.21 -19.05 0.44
N VAL A 227 6.46 -18.67 0.16
CA VAL A 227 6.85 -17.27 0.01
C VAL A 227 6.35 -16.76 -1.35
N LEU A 228 5.43 -15.80 -1.33
CA LEU A 228 4.89 -15.15 -2.52
C LEU A 228 5.72 -13.93 -2.93
N ALA A 229 6.24 -13.20 -1.96
CA ALA A 229 7.08 -12.05 -2.18
C ALA A 229 7.98 -11.81 -0.97
N ALA A 230 9.12 -11.15 -1.21
CA ALA A 230 10.01 -10.74 -0.13
C ALA A 230 10.66 -9.39 -0.46
N ALA A 231 11.02 -8.63 0.58
CA ALA A 231 11.64 -7.34 0.43
C ALA A 231 12.72 -7.09 1.48
N ARG A 232 13.66 -6.22 1.12
CA ARG A 232 14.61 -5.57 2.02
C ARG A 232 14.38 -4.08 1.97
N ALA A 233 14.27 -3.46 3.14
CA ALA A 233 14.02 -2.04 3.28
C ALA A 233 15.10 -1.36 4.12
N ALA A 234 15.40 -0.10 3.78
CA ALA A 234 16.21 0.80 4.60
C ALA A 234 15.32 1.96 5.06
N TRP A 235 15.24 2.11 6.36
CA TRP A 235 14.45 3.09 7.06
C TRP A 235 15.35 4.17 7.67
N LEU A 236 14.88 5.39 7.72
CA LEU A 236 15.57 6.52 8.32
C LEU A 236 14.81 6.99 9.56
N THR A 237 15.48 7.05 10.71
CA THR A 237 14.89 7.66 11.89
C THR A 237 14.86 9.18 11.70
N VAL A 238 13.71 9.77 12.01
CA VAL A 238 13.45 11.21 11.94
C VAL A 238 12.73 11.66 13.22
N PRO A 239 12.78 12.96 13.59
CA PRO A 239 11.91 13.47 14.63
C PRO A 239 10.43 13.13 14.31
N ARG A 240 9.67 12.78 15.33
CA ARG A 240 8.25 12.52 15.17
C ARG A 240 7.54 13.79 14.73
N PRO A 241 6.76 13.77 13.64
CA PRO A 241 5.96 14.92 13.25
C PRO A 241 4.96 15.27 14.36
N VAL A 242 4.95 16.52 14.77
CA VAL A 242 3.91 17.02 15.68
C VAL A 242 2.60 16.99 14.91
N PRO A 243 1.54 16.34 15.41
CA PRO A 243 0.24 16.41 14.77
C PRO A 243 -0.18 17.88 14.63
N PRO A 244 -0.77 18.32 13.51
CA PRO A 244 -1.37 19.63 13.46
C PRO A 244 -2.39 19.74 14.62
N PRO A 245 -2.54 20.94 15.24
CA PRO A 245 -3.54 21.12 16.26
C PRO A 245 -4.88 20.62 15.73
N ALA A 246 -5.62 19.90 16.57
CA ALA A 246 -6.95 19.40 16.20
C ALA A 246 -7.77 20.57 15.65
N VAL A 247 -8.13 20.48 14.36
CA VAL A 247 -9.09 21.41 13.80
C VAL A 247 -10.36 21.17 14.59
N PRO A 248 -10.92 22.20 15.29
CA PRO A 248 -12.15 22.00 16.02
C PRO A 248 -13.20 21.43 15.06
N ASP A 249 -13.89 20.39 15.50
CA ASP A 249 -14.94 19.73 14.72
C ASP A 249 -15.80 20.80 14.06
N HIS A 250 -15.74 20.89 12.73
CA HIS A 250 -16.75 21.65 12.02
C HIS A 250 -18.09 21.04 12.41
N PRO A 251 -19.06 21.86 12.88
CA PRO A 251 -20.38 21.33 13.18
C PRO A 251 -20.85 20.54 11.97
N ALA A 252 -21.27 19.30 12.21
CA ALA A 252 -21.76 18.41 11.16
C ALA A 252 -22.74 19.19 10.28
N VAL A 253 -22.43 19.28 8.98
CA VAL A 253 -23.38 19.86 8.02
C VAL A 253 -24.66 19.04 8.15
N PRO A 254 -25.79 19.63 8.55
CA PRO A 254 -27.03 18.88 8.66
C PRO A 254 -27.33 18.24 7.30
N PRO A 255 -27.87 17.01 7.27
CA PRO A 255 -28.22 16.38 6.01
C PRO A 255 -29.15 17.33 5.25
N ALA A 256 -28.84 17.58 3.97
CA ALA A 256 -29.64 18.43 3.11
C ALA A 256 -31.09 17.99 3.21
N ALA A 257 -32.00 18.95 3.54
CA ALA A 257 -33.40 18.71 3.64
C ALA A 257 -33.90 17.99 2.39
N GLY A 258 -34.52 16.82 2.59
CA GLY A 258 -34.96 15.93 1.53
C GLY A 258 -35.77 16.68 0.48
N HIS A 259 -35.40 16.50 -0.78
CA HIS A 259 -36.27 16.85 -1.89
C HIS A 259 -37.56 16.04 -1.76
N PRO A 260 -38.73 16.65 -1.97
CA PRO A 260 -40.00 15.94 -1.92
C PRO A 260 -40.01 14.83 -2.99
N ALA A 261 -40.37 13.63 -2.56
CA ALA A 261 -40.51 12.48 -3.44
C ALA A 261 -41.52 12.81 -4.55
N HIS A 262 -41.04 12.94 -5.77
CA HIS A 262 -41.88 12.89 -6.96
C HIS A 262 -42.48 11.48 -7.06
N THR A 263 -43.74 11.29 -6.68
CA THR A 263 -44.54 10.12 -6.99
C THR A 263 -44.97 10.17 -8.46
N GLY A 264 -44.00 9.95 -9.34
CA GLY A 264 -44.23 9.70 -10.77
C GLY A 264 -44.39 8.20 -10.99
N ARG A 265 -45.61 7.79 -11.32
CA ARG A 265 -45.98 6.42 -11.72
C ARG A 265 -45.12 6.02 -12.90
N LEU A 266 -44.34 4.95 -12.77
CA LEU A 266 -43.57 4.36 -13.88
C LEU A 266 -44.51 3.92 -15.01
N PRO A 267 -44.22 4.23 -16.29
CA PRO A 267 -45.04 3.75 -17.41
C PRO A 267 -44.90 2.23 -17.56
N ASP A 268 -46.03 1.58 -17.85
CA ASP A 268 -46.21 0.17 -18.12
C ASP A 268 -45.36 -0.28 -19.33
N PRO A 269 -44.44 -1.26 -19.18
CA PRO A 269 -43.59 -1.72 -20.28
C PRO A 269 -44.32 -2.48 -21.40
N SER A 270 -45.62 -2.77 -21.28
CA SER A 270 -46.40 -3.50 -22.30
C SER A 270 -46.88 -2.64 -23.50
N ARG A 271 -46.59 -1.32 -23.54
CA ARG A 271 -47.04 -0.44 -24.65
C ARG A 271 -45.96 -0.04 -25.67
N GLN A 272 -44.75 -0.58 -25.61
CA GLN A 272 -43.65 -0.20 -26.53
C GLN A 272 -43.35 -1.22 -27.64
N ILE A 273 -44.17 -2.25 -27.87
CA ILE A 273 -43.89 -3.28 -28.90
C ILE A 273 -44.63 -3.01 -30.24
N THR A 274 -45.47 -1.97 -30.35
CA THR A 274 -46.32 -1.78 -31.57
C THR A 274 -45.80 -0.73 -32.54
N THR A 275 -44.69 -0.07 -32.30
CA THR A 275 -44.25 1.04 -33.22
C THR A 275 -42.96 0.72 -34.01
N GLN A 276 -42.30 -0.41 -33.78
CA GLN A 276 -41.12 -0.78 -34.58
C GLN A 276 -41.40 -1.75 -35.75
N GLU A 277 -42.53 -2.40 -35.80
CA GLU A 277 -42.89 -3.29 -36.95
C GLU A 277 -43.52 -2.55 -38.14
N GLN A 278 -43.95 -1.31 -37.99
CA GLN A 278 -44.54 -0.53 -39.10
C GLN A 278 -43.53 0.34 -39.87
N GLN A 279 -42.28 0.39 -39.50
CA GLN A 279 -41.24 1.18 -40.23
C GLN A 279 -40.29 0.33 -41.10
N GLN A 280 -40.44 -0.99 -41.15
CA GLN A 280 -39.61 -1.87 -41.99
C GLN A 280 -40.26 -2.33 -43.31
N GLU A 281 -41.47 -1.92 -43.59
CA GLU A 281 -42.21 -2.38 -44.81
C GLU A 281 -42.24 -1.35 -45.96
N GLU A 282 -41.60 -0.19 -45.79
CA GLU A 282 -41.56 0.87 -46.84
C GLU A 282 -40.23 1.02 -47.61
N ILE A 283 -39.28 0.09 -47.47
CA ILE A 283 -38.04 0.15 -48.27
C ILE A 283 -37.75 -1.23 -48.88
N ARG A 284 -38.50 -1.57 -49.93
CA ARG A 284 -38.02 -2.49 -50.95
C ARG A 284 -38.48 -2.00 -52.33
N PRO A 285 -37.50 -2.02 -53.32
CA PRO A 285 -37.72 -1.55 -54.70
C PRO A 285 -38.68 -2.44 -55.49
#